data_a132d3b2872e9b4692c13a45abd47ec1
#
_entry.id   a132d3b2872e9b4692c13a45abd47ec1
#
_cell.length_a   1.000
_cell.length_b   1.000
_cell.length_c   1.000
_cell.angle_alpha   90.00
_cell.angle_beta   90.00
_cell.angle_gamma   90.00
#
_symmetry.space_group_name_H-M   'P 1'
#
loop_
_entity.id
_entity.type
_entity.pdbx_description
1 polymer ?
#
loop_
_entity_poly.entity_id
_entity_poly.type
_entity_poly.pdbx_seq_one_letter_code
_entity_poly.pdbx_strand_id
1 'polypeptide(L)'
;MDSRLTQLPDHPDAAEPEPFAGPDHPMRTMTRSKAFGESWERSDSDRVQQIFDSLAESWSESHVDPIKAAPVGDALDRGGVPLDGRWLEVGSGTGAGARVLHGRVGSLICTDIAAEMLRRAPDLAPRVRADASRLPFPDGSFDAILMINMLLFPDEVGRLLAPRGSVVWVNTLGDQTPIHLPPADVLEALPGTWAGATARAGTGFWLTATRD
;
A
#
# COMPACT_ATOMS: atom_id res chain seq x y z
N MET A 1 -20.68 -11.14 -10.33
CA MET A 1 -19.73 -10.48 -9.42
C MET A 1 -20.44 -9.28 -8.83
N ASP A 2 -20.82 -9.38 -7.60
CA ASP A 2 -21.43 -8.26 -6.88
C ASP A 2 -20.27 -7.34 -6.46
N SER A 3 -19.85 -6.49 -7.36
CA SER A 3 -18.74 -5.56 -7.10
C SER A 3 -19.21 -4.51 -6.10
N ARG A 4 -18.83 -4.68 -4.86
CA ARG A 4 -19.05 -3.70 -3.80
C ARG A 4 -18.02 -2.55 -3.86
N LEU A 5 -17.56 -2.23 -5.07
CA LEU A 5 -16.62 -1.13 -5.33
C LEU A 5 -17.38 0.10 -5.83
N THR A 6 -17.33 1.16 -5.05
CA THR A 6 -17.91 2.46 -5.42
C THR A 6 -16.84 3.35 -6.03
N GLN A 7 -17.04 3.79 -7.27
CA GLN A 7 -16.20 4.80 -7.88
C GLN A 7 -16.66 6.19 -7.40
N LEU A 8 -15.80 6.90 -6.71
CA LEU A 8 -16.02 8.31 -6.35
C LEU A 8 -15.55 9.23 -7.48
N PRO A 9 -16.03 10.48 -7.54
CA PRO A 9 -15.47 11.49 -8.44
C PRO A 9 -13.98 11.67 -8.20
N ASP A 10 -13.24 11.88 -9.28
CA ASP A 10 -11.79 12.18 -9.19
C ASP A 10 -11.57 13.48 -8.40
N HIS A 11 -10.45 13.52 -7.66
CA HIS A 11 -10.06 14.74 -6.96
C HIS A 11 -9.70 15.85 -7.96
N PRO A 12 -9.96 17.14 -7.68
CA PRO A 12 -9.69 18.24 -8.62
C PRO A 12 -8.23 18.35 -9.09
N ASP A 13 -7.27 17.82 -8.33
CA ASP A 13 -5.85 17.77 -8.69
C ASP A 13 -5.44 16.49 -9.45
N ALA A 14 -6.42 15.62 -9.78
CA ALA A 14 -6.13 14.40 -10.52
C ALA A 14 -5.55 14.72 -11.90
N ALA A 15 -4.43 14.08 -12.22
CA ALA A 15 -3.69 14.26 -13.46
C ALA A 15 -3.25 12.92 -14.04
N GLU A 16 -2.98 12.89 -15.34
CA GLU A 16 -2.39 11.71 -15.96
C GLU A 16 -0.92 11.59 -15.57
N PRO A 17 -0.44 10.41 -15.14
CA PRO A 17 0.97 10.20 -14.89
C PRO A 17 1.77 10.22 -16.19
N GLU A 18 3.01 10.67 -16.12
CA GLU A 18 3.95 10.47 -17.23
C GLU A 18 4.17 8.97 -17.47
N PRO A 19 4.34 8.54 -18.73
CA PRO A 19 4.64 7.15 -19.06
C PRO A 19 5.89 6.66 -18.33
N PHE A 20 5.77 5.59 -17.56
CA PHE A 20 6.88 5.05 -16.76
C PHE A 20 7.01 3.53 -16.88
N ALA A 21 5.94 2.77 -16.62
CA ALA A 21 5.95 1.33 -16.71
C ALA A 21 4.75 0.83 -17.51
N GLY A 22 5.03 0.09 -18.58
CA GLY A 22 4.00 -0.54 -19.38
C GLY A 22 3.38 -1.78 -18.71
N PRO A 23 2.32 -2.35 -19.32
CA PRO A 23 1.63 -3.52 -18.79
C PRO A 23 2.53 -4.78 -18.68
N ASP A 24 3.58 -4.86 -19.50
CA ASP A 24 4.51 -6.00 -19.51
C ASP A 24 5.65 -5.86 -18.47
N HIS A 25 5.62 -4.86 -17.61
CA HIS A 25 6.67 -4.68 -16.59
C HIS A 25 6.72 -5.89 -15.66
N PRO A 26 7.91 -6.51 -15.40
CA PRO A 26 8.01 -7.76 -14.63
C PRO A 26 7.39 -7.68 -13.23
N MET A 27 7.44 -6.52 -12.60
CA MET A 27 6.83 -6.33 -11.27
C MET A 27 5.31 -6.42 -11.31
N ARG A 28 4.62 -6.14 -12.43
CA ARG A 28 3.16 -6.32 -12.55
C ARG A 28 2.78 -7.79 -12.51
N THR A 29 3.50 -8.62 -13.27
CA THR A 29 3.27 -10.07 -13.23
C THR A 29 3.50 -10.60 -11.82
N MET A 30 4.59 -10.21 -11.17
CA MET A 30 4.86 -10.60 -9.78
C MET A 30 3.76 -10.13 -8.83
N THR A 31 3.33 -8.86 -8.91
CA THR A 31 2.27 -8.30 -8.04
C THR A 31 0.99 -9.10 -8.17
N ARG A 32 0.57 -9.38 -9.42
CA ARG A 32 -0.64 -10.14 -9.68
C ARG A 32 -0.52 -11.59 -9.20
N SER A 33 0.58 -12.26 -9.51
CA SER A 33 0.76 -13.66 -9.13
C SER A 33 0.77 -13.85 -7.61
N LYS A 34 1.41 -12.96 -6.86
CA LYS A 34 1.42 -13.04 -5.39
C LYS A 34 0.05 -12.72 -4.78
N ALA A 35 -0.70 -11.80 -5.36
CA ALA A 35 -2.07 -11.50 -4.93
C ALA A 35 -3.03 -12.67 -5.13
N PHE A 36 -2.79 -13.53 -6.13
CA PHE A 36 -3.67 -14.66 -6.47
C PHE A 36 -3.08 -16.04 -6.12
N GLY A 37 -2.21 -16.11 -5.12
CA GLY A 37 -1.84 -17.35 -4.45
C GLY A 37 -0.61 -18.07 -4.98
N GLU A 38 0.21 -17.42 -5.82
CA GLU A 38 1.52 -17.98 -6.15
C GLU A 38 2.44 -17.94 -4.92
N SER A 39 3.23 -19.02 -4.72
CA SER A 39 4.10 -19.14 -3.56
C SER A 39 5.09 -17.96 -3.46
N TRP A 40 5.36 -17.55 -2.23
CA TRP A 40 6.40 -16.59 -1.89
C TRP A 40 7.54 -17.34 -1.21
N GLU A 41 8.63 -17.47 -1.93
CA GLU A 41 9.79 -18.21 -1.44
C GLU A 41 10.84 -17.26 -0.84
N ARG A 42 11.72 -17.80 -0.03
CA ARG A 42 12.82 -17.02 0.55
C ARG A 42 13.70 -16.34 -0.51
N SER A 43 13.89 -16.98 -1.65
CA SER A 43 14.61 -16.40 -2.79
C SER A 43 13.93 -15.17 -3.39
N ASP A 44 12.59 -15.12 -3.39
CA ASP A 44 11.83 -13.93 -3.83
C ASP A 44 12.04 -12.78 -2.84
N SER A 45 11.92 -13.09 -1.55
CA SER A 45 12.15 -12.17 -0.44
C SER A 45 13.55 -11.57 -0.48
N ASP A 46 14.59 -12.41 -0.59
CA ASP A 46 15.99 -11.99 -0.68
C ASP A 46 16.25 -11.09 -1.91
N ARG A 47 15.65 -11.45 -3.05
CA ARG A 47 15.76 -10.68 -4.30
C ARG A 47 15.10 -9.30 -4.18
N VAL A 48 13.89 -9.24 -3.67
CA VAL A 48 13.15 -7.98 -3.49
C VAL A 48 13.88 -7.09 -2.50
N GLN A 49 14.34 -7.64 -1.38
CA GLN A 49 15.15 -6.90 -0.42
C GLN A 49 16.39 -6.28 -1.07
N GLN A 50 17.19 -7.07 -1.81
CA GLN A 50 18.41 -6.57 -2.47
C GLN A 50 18.12 -5.43 -3.45
N ILE A 51 17.05 -5.56 -4.24
CA ILE A 51 16.62 -4.51 -5.18
C ILE A 51 16.34 -3.21 -4.42
N PHE A 52 15.50 -3.24 -3.39
CA PHE A 52 15.11 -2.04 -2.67
C PHE A 52 16.23 -1.48 -1.78
N ASP A 53 17.08 -2.32 -1.19
CA ASP A 53 18.28 -1.85 -0.50
C ASP A 53 19.21 -1.07 -1.45
N SER A 54 19.38 -1.53 -2.71
CA SER A 54 20.20 -0.84 -3.71
C SER A 54 19.59 0.47 -4.22
N LEU A 55 18.26 0.58 -4.22
CA LEU A 55 17.52 1.76 -4.70
C LEU A 55 17.34 2.83 -3.61
N ALA A 56 17.60 2.53 -2.35
CA ALA A 56 17.18 3.35 -1.21
C ALA A 56 17.69 4.80 -1.27
N GLU A 57 18.89 5.04 -1.80
CA GLU A 57 19.48 6.38 -1.93
C GLU A 57 18.69 7.23 -2.94
N SER A 58 18.57 6.76 -4.17
CA SER A 58 17.83 7.46 -5.23
C SER A 58 16.34 7.54 -4.95
N TRP A 59 15.79 6.54 -4.23
CA TRP A 59 14.38 6.50 -3.85
C TRP A 59 14.00 7.64 -2.92
N SER A 60 14.86 7.97 -1.94
CA SER A 60 14.58 9.05 -0.99
C SER A 60 14.52 10.43 -1.65
N GLU A 61 15.23 10.63 -2.74
CA GLU A 61 15.23 11.90 -3.50
C GLU A 61 13.99 12.07 -4.37
N SER A 62 13.45 10.98 -4.92
CA SER A 62 12.37 10.99 -5.92
C SER A 62 10.96 10.87 -5.33
N HIS A 63 10.80 10.48 -4.05
CA HIS A 63 9.51 10.12 -3.45
C HIS A 63 8.97 11.16 -2.44
N VAL A 64 9.53 12.37 -2.40
CA VAL A 64 9.03 13.49 -1.56
C VAL A 64 8.03 14.37 -2.34
N ASP A 65 7.65 13.98 -3.55
CA ASP A 65 6.74 14.75 -4.38
C ASP A 65 5.32 14.78 -3.77
N PRO A 66 4.77 15.98 -3.46
CA PRO A 66 3.41 16.13 -2.93
C PRO A 66 2.33 15.51 -3.83
N ILE A 67 2.52 15.53 -5.15
CA ILE A 67 1.60 14.92 -6.11
C ILE A 67 1.48 13.40 -5.90
N LYS A 68 2.60 12.73 -5.60
CA LYS A 68 2.59 11.29 -5.29
C LYS A 68 1.97 10.97 -3.93
N ALA A 69 1.95 11.94 -3.00
CA ALA A 69 1.30 11.80 -1.70
C ALA A 69 -0.21 12.07 -1.74
N ALA A 70 -0.69 12.77 -2.77
CA ALA A 70 -2.09 13.17 -2.91
C ALA A 70 -3.09 11.99 -2.83
N PRO A 71 -2.86 10.82 -3.46
CA PRO A 71 -3.77 9.68 -3.33
C PRO A 71 -3.93 9.20 -1.88
N VAL A 72 -2.86 9.22 -1.08
CA VAL A 72 -2.93 8.84 0.35
C VAL A 72 -3.76 9.86 1.12
N GLY A 73 -3.50 11.16 0.92
CA GLY A 73 -4.26 12.24 1.56
C GLY A 73 -5.75 12.14 1.26
N ASP A 74 -6.08 11.99 -0.01
CA ASP A 74 -7.46 11.89 -0.48
C ASP A 74 -8.18 10.64 0.05
N ALA A 75 -7.48 9.49 0.14
CA ALA A 75 -8.00 8.28 0.77
C ALA A 75 -8.36 8.49 2.24
N LEU A 76 -7.54 9.24 3.00
CA LEU A 76 -7.84 9.57 4.39
C LEU A 76 -9.03 10.51 4.51
N ASP A 77 -9.18 11.47 3.59
CA ASP A 77 -10.24 12.48 3.63
C ASP A 77 -11.60 11.97 3.17
N ARG A 78 -11.62 11.11 2.14
CA ARG A 78 -12.85 10.66 1.48
C ARG A 78 -13.12 9.15 1.52
N GLY A 79 -12.11 8.36 1.92
CA GLY A 79 -12.16 6.90 1.86
C GLY A 79 -12.91 6.23 3.02
N GLY A 80 -13.34 6.99 4.05
CA GLY A 80 -14.14 6.45 5.15
C GLY A 80 -13.38 5.51 6.10
N VAL A 81 -12.05 5.65 6.19
CA VAL A 81 -11.19 4.82 7.05
C VAL A 81 -11.12 5.32 8.50
N PRO A 82 -10.88 4.44 9.51
CA PRO A 82 -10.83 4.83 10.92
C PRO A 82 -9.53 5.58 11.24
N LEU A 83 -9.56 6.91 11.28
CA LEU A 83 -8.35 7.72 11.52
C LEU A 83 -7.81 7.61 12.94
N ASP A 84 -8.63 7.38 13.95
CA ASP A 84 -8.24 7.23 15.36
C ASP A 84 -7.74 5.83 15.73
N GLY A 85 -7.70 4.91 14.76
CA GLY A 85 -7.29 3.52 14.93
C GLY A 85 -5.78 3.29 14.98
N ARG A 86 -5.42 1.99 15.10
CA ARG A 86 -4.05 1.48 15.01
C ARG A 86 -3.73 1.18 13.55
N TRP A 87 -2.77 1.88 13.01
CA TRP A 87 -2.38 1.76 11.60
C TRP A 87 -1.07 1.00 11.44
N LEU A 88 -1.01 0.22 10.37
CA LEU A 88 0.21 -0.40 9.87
C LEU A 88 0.48 0.11 8.45
N GLU A 89 1.69 0.60 8.18
CA GLU A 89 2.17 0.81 6.82
C GLU A 89 3.07 -0.37 6.43
N VAL A 90 2.67 -1.11 5.39
CA VAL A 90 3.40 -2.26 4.85
C VAL A 90 4.16 -1.84 3.60
N GLY A 91 5.47 -2.11 3.56
CA GLY A 91 6.35 -1.63 2.51
C GLY A 91 6.54 -0.12 2.57
N SER A 92 6.82 0.40 3.77
CA SER A 92 6.88 1.85 4.03
C SER A 92 8.04 2.56 3.31
N GLY A 93 9.01 1.81 2.82
CA GLY A 93 10.16 2.37 2.13
C GLY A 93 10.87 3.46 2.94
N THR A 94 11.10 4.60 2.30
CA THR A 94 11.68 5.79 2.94
C THR A 94 10.64 6.67 3.66
N GLY A 95 9.45 6.12 3.96
CA GLY A 95 8.45 6.76 4.81
C GLY A 95 7.55 7.79 4.11
N ALA A 96 7.23 7.58 2.83
CA ALA A 96 6.33 8.47 2.10
C ALA A 96 4.93 8.50 2.72
N GLY A 97 4.35 7.34 3.04
CA GLY A 97 3.05 7.24 3.71
C GLY A 97 3.11 7.74 5.15
N ALA A 98 4.17 7.39 5.89
CA ALA A 98 4.35 7.87 7.26
C ALA A 98 4.31 9.41 7.36
N ARG A 99 4.85 10.14 6.37
CA ARG A 99 4.77 11.61 6.33
C ARG A 99 3.33 12.12 6.21
N VAL A 100 2.48 11.42 5.48
CA VAL A 100 1.06 11.80 5.30
C VAL A 100 0.23 11.38 6.51
N LEU A 101 0.53 10.21 7.10
CA LEU A 101 -0.22 9.66 8.24
C LEU A 101 0.13 10.34 9.57
N HIS A 102 1.35 10.88 9.71
CA HIS A 102 1.83 11.46 10.97
C HIS A 102 0.93 12.60 11.44
N GLY A 103 0.42 12.49 12.67
CA GLY A 103 -0.50 13.45 13.27
C GLY A 103 -1.94 13.40 12.72
N ARG A 104 -2.23 12.49 11.78
CA ARG A 104 -3.56 12.29 11.21
C ARG A 104 -4.24 11.02 11.70
N VAL A 105 -3.45 10.03 12.14
CA VAL A 105 -3.97 8.74 12.63
C VAL A 105 -3.64 8.51 14.09
N GLY A 106 -4.37 7.61 14.77
CA GLY A 106 -4.24 7.37 16.19
C GLY A 106 -2.86 6.82 16.59
N SER A 107 -2.40 5.78 15.93
CA SER A 107 -1.04 5.25 16.06
C SER A 107 -0.59 4.61 14.75
N LEU A 108 0.71 4.61 14.50
CA LEU A 108 1.31 4.09 13.28
C LEU A 108 2.51 3.21 13.60
N ILE A 109 2.63 2.06 12.93
CA ILE A 109 3.84 1.27 12.83
C ILE A 109 4.18 1.12 11.34
N CYS A 110 5.46 1.24 10.99
CA CYS A 110 5.94 1.09 9.63
C CYS A 110 6.74 -0.20 9.50
N THR A 111 6.53 -0.95 8.40
CA THR A 111 7.31 -2.15 8.11
C THR A 111 7.89 -2.11 6.70
N ASP A 112 9.09 -2.64 6.54
CA ASP A 112 9.71 -2.88 5.24
C ASP A 112 10.70 -4.05 5.35
N ILE A 113 10.93 -4.74 4.24
CA ILE A 113 11.92 -5.81 4.17
C ILE A 113 13.35 -5.24 4.01
N ALA A 114 13.47 -4.09 3.35
CA ALA A 114 14.72 -3.43 3.02
C ALA A 114 15.22 -2.56 4.19
N ALA A 115 16.33 -2.94 4.79
CA ALA A 115 16.90 -2.22 5.94
C ALA A 115 17.38 -0.81 5.55
N GLU A 116 17.89 -0.64 4.33
CA GLU A 116 18.37 0.64 3.83
C GLU A 116 17.23 1.64 3.63
N MET A 117 16.06 1.17 3.22
CA MET A 117 14.85 1.97 3.15
C MET A 117 14.44 2.50 4.52
N LEU A 118 14.30 1.61 5.51
CA LEU A 118 13.92 1.97 6.88
C LEU A 118 14.92 2.93 7.54
N ARG A 119 16.22 2.79 7.24
CA ARG A 119 17.25 3.68 7.79
C ARG A 119 17.12 5.13 7.29
N ARG A 120 16.59 5.32 6.09
CA ARG A 120 16.37 6.64 5.48
C ARG A 120 14.99 7.22 5.79
N ALA A 121 14.09 6.43 6.34
CA ALA A 121 12.77 6.91 6.75
C ALA A 121 12.90 7.90 7.93
N PRO A 122 12.06 8.95 7.97
CA PRO A 122 12.06 9.88 9.09
C PRO A 122 11.58 9.20 10.38
N ASP A 123 11.97 9.73 11.52
CA ASP A 123 11.57 9.24 12.83
C ASP A 123 10.16 9.75 13.21
N LEU A 124 9.15 9.30 12.46
CA LEU A 124 7.75 9.68 12.64
C LEU A 124 6.89 8.56 13.25
N ALA A 125 7.39 7.32 13.20
CA ALA A 125 6.71 6.14 13.72
C ALA A 125 7.72 5.01 14.02
N PRO A 126 7.43 4.07 14.93
CA PRO A 126 8.20 2.85 15.09
C PRO A 126 8.36 2.10 13.77
N ARG A 127 9.56 1.58 13.52
CA ARG A 127 9.91 0.86 12.30
C ARG A 127 10.32 -0.57 12.62
N VAL A 128 9.74 -1.54 11.90
CA VAL A 128 10.04 -2.96 12.05
C VAL A 128 10.50 -3.52 10.72
N ARG A 129 11.69 -4.11 10.68
CA ARG A 129 12.14 -4.84 9.50
C ARG A 129 11.47 -6.20 9.46
N ALA A 130 10.66 -6.46 8.44
CA ALA A 130 9.92 -7.70 8.30
C ALA A 130 9.54 -7.98 6.84
N ASP A 131 9.34 -9.28 6.54
CA ASP A 131 8.74 -9.73 5.29
C ASP A 131 7.22 -9.59 5.39
N ALA A 132 6.61 -8.92 4.41
CA ALA A 132 5.18 -8.65 4.36
C ALA A 132 4.31 -9.91 4.19
N SER A 133 4.90 -11.03 3.78
CA SER A 133 4.21 -12.32 3.71
C SER A 133 3.97 -12.94 5.09
N ARG A 134 4.72 -12.50 6.12
CA ARG A 134 4.61 -12.97 7.50
C ARG A 134 5.12 -11.93 8.49
N LEU A 135 4.25 -11.04 8.91
CA LEU A 135 4.58 -9.94 9.81
C LEU A 135 4.55 -10.36 11.30
N PRO A 136 5.44 -9.82 12.14
CA PRO A 136 5.59 -10.25 13.53
C PRO A 136 4.55 -9.61 14.47
N PHE A 137 3.28 -9.61 14.07
CA PHE A 137 2.18 -9.06 14.87
C PHE A 137 1.09 -10.10 15.07
N PRO A 138 0.37 -10.06 16.20
CA PRO A 138 -0.79 -10.92 16.44
C PRO A 138 -1.93 -10.67 15.45
N ASP A 139 -2.83 -11.63 15.33
CA ASP A 139 -4.05 -11.49 14.55
C ASP A 139 -4.91 -10.33 15.08
N GLY A 140 -5.55 -9.61 14.18
CA GLY A 140 -6.44 -8.50 14.53
C GLY A 140 -5.75 -7.32 15.20
N SER A 141 -4.44 -7.12 14.98
CA SER A 141 -3.66 -6.08 15.64
C SER A 141 -3.93 -4.66 15.13
N PHE A 142 -4.48 -4.52 13.93
CA PHE A 142 -4.60 -3.23 13.26
C PHE A 142 -6.02 -2.92 12.81
N ASP A 143 -6.40 -1.67 12.95
CA ASP A 143 -7.69 -1.16 12.51
C ASP A 143 -7.63 -0.68 11.05
N ALA A 144 -6.42 -0.34 10.56
CA ALA A 144 -6.19 -0.05 9.14
C ALA A 144 -4.77 -0.46 8.71
N ILE A 145 -4.64 -0.88 7.44
CA ILE A 145 -3.37 -1.21 6.78
C ILE A 145 -3.23 -0.36 5.52
N LEU A 146 -2.16 0.45 5.45
CA LEU A 146 -1.76 1.20 4.25
C LEU A 146 -0.70 0.43 3.46
N MET A 147 -0.90 0.34 2.16
CA MET A 147 0.06 -0.21 1.20
C MET A 147 0.20 0.76 0.02
N ILE A 148 1.42 1.27 -0.21
CA ILE A 148 1.72 2.18 -1.31
C ILE A 148 2.69 1.49 -2.25
N ASN A 149 2.29 1.26 -3.51
CA ASN A 149 3.13 0.59 -4.52
C ASN A 149 3.76 -0.71 -3.99
N MET A 150 2.96 -1.53 -3.32
CA MET A 150 3.40 -2.72 -2.59
C MET A 150 2.85 -4.01 -3.22
N LEU A 151 3.52 -5.15 -2.99
CA LEU A 151 2.95 -6.47 -3.27
C LEU A 151 1.83 -6.76 -2.28
N LEU A 152 0.74 -7.38 -2.76
CA LEU A 152 -0.37 -7.78 -1.90
C LEU A 152 -0.19 -9.23 -1.43
N PHE A 153 -0.23 -9.43 -0.12
CA PHE A 153 -0.29 -10.74 0.55
C PHE A 153 -1.65 -10.86 1.26
N PRO A 154 -2.69 -11.31 0.57
CA PRO A 154 -4.08 -11.20 1.03
C PRO A 154 -4.35 -11.88 2.35
N ASP A 155 -3.83 -13.09 2.56
CA ASP A 155 -4.05 -13.86 3.79
C ASP A 155 -3.42 -13.17 5.00
N GLU A 156 -2.23 -12.60 4.84
CA GLU A 156 -1.54 -11.87 5.91
C GLU A 156 -2.23 -10.56 6.24
N VAL A 157 -2.66 -9.80 5.23
CA VAL A 157 -3.50 -8.61 5.41
C VAL A 157 -4.79 -8.96 6.13
N GLY A 158 -5.46 -10.03 5.69
CA GLY A 158 -6.69 -10.53 6.30
C GLY A 158 -6.50 -10.97 7.75
N ARG A 159 -5.37 -11.58 8.09
CA ARG A 159 -5.02 -12.01 9.45
C ARG A 159 -4.80 -10.83 10.40
N LEU A 160 -4.08 -9.82 9.92
CA LEU A 160 -3.65 -8.69 10.74
C LEU A 160 -4.75 -7.68 11.06
N LEU A 161 -5.76 -7.58 10.19
CA LEU A 161 -6.86 -6.63 10.39
C LEU A 161 -7.83 -7.09 11.48
N ALA A 162 -8.17 -6.16 12.34
CA ALA A 162 -9.26 -6.30 13.30
C ALA A 162 -10.60 -6.53 12.58
N PRO A 163 -11.64 -7.05 13.26
CA PRO A 163 -12.99 -7.08 12.72
C PRO A 163 -13.42 -5.69 12.24
N ARG A 164 -13.93 -5.60 11.02
CA ARG A 164 -14.26 -4.32 10.33
C ARG A 164 -13.05 -3.42 10.07
N GLY A 165 -11.84 -3.96 10.09
CA GLY A 165 -10.63 -3.25 9.73
C GLY A 165 -10.59 -2.88 8.25
N SER A 166 -9.81 -1.88 7.90
CA SER A 166 -9.76 -1.29 6.56
C SER A 166 -8.41 -1.48 5.89
N VAL A 167 -8.43 -1.72 4.59
CA VAL A 167 -7.26 -1.64 3.71
C VAL A 167 -7.25 -0.30 3.00
N VAL A 168 -6.10 0.33 2.91
CA VAL A 168 -5.83 1.47 2.03
C VAL A 168 -4.75 1.05 1.04
N TRP A 169 -5.13 0.90 -0.22
CA TRP A 169 -4.26 0.52 -1.32
C TRP A 169 -4.02 1.71 -2.23
N VAL A 170 -2.78 2.01 -2.55
CA VAL A 170 -2.42 3.17 -3.36
C VAL A 170 -1.41 2.79 -4.45
N ASN A 171 -1.69 3.18 -5.69
CA ASN A 171 -0.72 3.21 -6.77
C ASN A 171 -0.46 4.67 -7.20
N THR A 172 0.72 5.19 -6.86
CA THR A 172 1.02 6.63 -6.96
C THR A 172 1.17 7.17 -8.38
N LEU A 173 1.40 6.30 -9.35
CA LEU A 173 1.44 6.61 -10.77
C LEU A 173 0.30 5.93 -11.54
N GLY A 174 -0.81 5.64 -10.86
CA GLY A 174 -1.94 4.98 -11.47
C GLY A 174 -1.54 3.67 -12.15
N ASP A 175 -1.95 3.50 -13.39
CA ASP A 175 -1.62 2.35 -14.25
C ASP A 175 -0.16 2.36 -14.75
N GLN A 176 0.59 3.43 -14.52
CA GLN A 176 2.03 3.50 -14.80
C GLN A 176 2.89 3.01 -13.63
N THR A 177 2.29 2.63 -12.52
CA THR A 177 3.02 2.06 -11.38
C THR A 177 3.60 0.69 -11.74
N PRO A 178 4.92 0.44 -11.54
CA PRO A 178 5.50 -0.89 -11.75
C PRO A 178 4.84 -1.98 -10.91
N ILE A 179 4.62 -1.71 -9.63
CA ILE A 179 3.90 -2.60 -8.72
C ILE A 179 2.42 -2.17 -8.73
N HIS A 180 1.73 -2.58 -9.78
CA HIS A 180 0.33 -2.19 -10.03
C HIS A 180 -0.63 -3.35 -9.83
N LEU A 181 -1.74 -3.09 -9.15
CA LEU A 181 -2.90 -3.97 -9.09
C LEU A 181 -4.16 -3.11 -9.09
N PRO A 182 -5.10 -3.32 -10.05
CA PRO A 182 -6.33 -2.55 -10.09
C PRO A 182 -7.18 -2.72 -8.82
N PRO A 183 -7.96 -1.71 -8.40
CA PRO A 183 -8.82 -1.77 -7.21
C PRO A 183 -9.74 -3.00 -7.18
N ALA A 184 -10.32 -3.39 -8.31
CA ALA A 184 -11.18 -4.57 -8.41
C ALA A 184 -10.41 -5.87 -8.12
N ASP A 185 -9.18 -6.00 -8.64
CA ASP A 185 -8.32 -7.16 -8.40
C ASP A 185 -7.86 -7.24 -6.94
N VAL A 186 -7.64 -6.10 -6.29
CA VAL A 186 -7.34 -6.07 -4.84
C VAL A 186 -8.51 -6.63 -4.03
N LEU A 187 -9.74 -6.18 -4.33
CA LEU A 187 -10.95 -6.69 -3.65
C LEU A 187 -11.17 -8.18 -3.92
N GLU A 188 -10.90 -8.65 -5.15
CA GLU A 188 -11.03 -10.06 -5.52
C GLU A 188 -10.02 -10.94 -4.78
N ALA A 189 -8.80 -10.45 -4.58
CA ALA A 189 -7.73 -11.19 -3.92
C ALA A 189 -7.90 -11.28 -2.40
N LEU A 190 -8.52 -10.30 -1.76
CA LEU A 190 -8.67 -10.26 -0.31
C LEU A 190 -9.65 -11.34 0.20
N PRO A 191 -9.33 -12.08 1.28
CA PRO A 191 -10.16 -13.17 1.79
C PRO A 191 -11.44 -12.63 2.47
N GLY A 192 -12.59 -13.19 2.11
CA GLY A 192 -13.89 -12.81 2.69
C GLY A 192 -14.66 -11.82 1.81
N THR A 193 -15.52 -11.02 2.45
CA THR A 193 -16.37 -10.05 1.76
C THR A 193 -15.95 -8.64 2.14
N TRP A 194 -15.80 -7.80 1.11
CA TRP A 194 -15.31 -6.45 1.27
C TRP A 194 -16.18 -5.46 0.52
N ALA A 195 -16.38 -4.29 1.09
CA ALA A 195 -16.93 -3.13 0.41
C ALA A 195 -15.86 -2.04 0.33
N GLY A 196 -15.74 -1.38 -0.81
CA GLY A 196 -14.69 -0.39 -1.03
C GLY A 196 -15.13 0.82 -1.83
N ALA A 197 -14.31 1.86 -1.75
CA ALA A 197 -14.40 3.06 -2.59
C ALA A 197 -13.04 3.34 -3.23
N THR A 198 -13.05 3.91 -4.42
CA THR A 198 -11.84 4.27 -5.16
C THR A 198 -12.02 5.62 -5.85
N ALA A 199 -10.95 6.37 -5.97
CA ALA A 199 -10.87 7.58 -6.79
C ALA A 199 -9.43 7.83 -7.25
N ARG A 200 -9.27 8.79 -8.18
CA ARG A 200 -7.97 9.33 -8.58
C ARG A 200 -7.68 10.62 -7.82
N ALA A 201 -6.42 10.82 -7.45
CA ALA A 201 -5.89 12.07 -6.90
C ALA A 201 -4.41 12.19 -7.25
N GLY A 202 -3.91 13.40 -7.53
CA GLY A 202 -2.59 13.59 -8.10
C GLY A 202 -2.40 12.70 -9.33
N THR A 203 -1.28 12.04 -9.47
CA THR A 203 -0.97 11.13 -10.59
C THR A 203 -1.40 9.68 -10.36
N GLY A 204 -2.05 9.38 -9.23
CA GLY A 204 -2.37 8.02 -8.83
C GLY A 204 -3.84 7.74 -8.59
N PHE A 205 -4.10 6.57 -8.07
CA PHE A 205 -5.40 6.21 -7.51
C PHE A 205 -5.24 5.59 -6.12
N TRP A 206 -6.33 5.56 -5.39
CA TRP A 206 -6.46 4.83 -4.14
C TRP A 206 -7.69 3.94 -4.14
N LEU A 207 -7.63 2.90 -3.34
CA LEU A 207 -8.76 2.07 -2.90
C LEU A 207 -8.78 2.07 -1.38
N THR A 208 -9.93 2.32 -0.79
CA THR A 208 -10.21 1.91 0.59
C THR A 208 -11.19 0.76 0.56
N ALA A 209 -10.95 -0.25 1.38
CA ALA A 209 -11.85 -1.40 1.49
C ALA A 209 -12.01 -1.79 2.97
N THR A 210 -13.24 -2.02 3.39
CA THR A 210 -13.56 -2.46 4.75
C THR A 210 -14.18 -3.84 4.70
N ARG A 211 -13.75 -4.71 5.63
CA ARG A 211 -14.30 -6.06 5.76
C ARG A 211 -15.70 -6.00 6.38
N ASP A 212 -16.65 -6.72 5.81
CA ASP A 212 -18.00 -6.91 6.38
C ASP A 212 -18.01 -7.75 7.66
#